data_ad708f48943b35c59451a842e3ee7809
#
_entry.id   ad708f48943b35c59451a842e3ee7809
#
_cell.length_a   1.000
_cell.length_b   1.000
_cell.length_c   1.000
_cell.angle_alpha   90.00
_cell.angle_beta   90.00
_cell.angle_gamma   90.00
#
_symmetry.space_group_name_H-M   'P 1'
#
loop_
_entity.id
_entity.type
_entity.pdbx_description
1 polymer ?
#
loop_
_entity_poly.entity_id
_entity_poly.type
_entity_poly.pdbx_seq_one_letter_code
_entity_poly.pdbx_strand_id
1 'polypeptide(L)'
;MNRTVIINEFGGSKNLSIIDHPINEPSKGEIRIAHKACGLNFIDVYQRTGLYPLKLPHALGMEGSGIIEAVGKNVTHLKVGGIEA
;
A
#
# COMPACT_ATOMS: atom_id res chain seq x y z
N MET A 1 2.26 -11.84 -9.57
CA MET A 1 2.29 -12.05 -8.11
C MET A 1 2.36 -10.69 -7.42
N ASN A 2 1.52 -10.49 -6.43
CA ASN A 2 1.48 -9.25 -5.67
C ASN A 2 2.13 -9.46 -4.30
N ARG A 3 3.02 -8.55 -3.89
CA ARG A 3 3.75 -8.65 -2.61
C ARG A 3 3.59 -7.40 -1.80
N THR A 4 3.56 -7.55 -0.49
CA THR A 4 3.40 -6.46 0.46
C THR A 4 4.43 -6.58 1.57
N VAL A 5 5.00 -5.45 1.98
CA VAL A 5 5.90 -5.38 3.14
C VAL A 5 5.05 -5.11 4.38
N ILE A 6 5.15 -5.99 5.37
CA ILE A 6 4.40 -5.87 6.62
C ILE A 6 5.31 -5.96 7.83
N ILE A 7 4.79 -5.52 8.98
CA ILE A 7 5.38 -5.79 10.28
C ILE A 7 4.35 -6.51 11.17
N ASN A 8 4.82 -7.46 11.96
CA ASN A 8 4.01 -8.14 12.98
C ASN A 8 4.38 -7.67 14.39
N GLU A 9 5.52 -7.01 14.54
CA GLU A 9 5.96 -6.38 15.78
C GLU A 9 6.82 -5.15 15.45
N PHE A 10 6.86 -4.21 16.38
CA PHE A 10 7.69 -3.01 16.23
C PHE A 10 9.17 -3.34 16.43
N GLY A 11 10.05 -2.54 15.82
CA GLY A 11 11.48 -2.69 16.00
C GLY A 11 12.28 -2.30 14.77
N GLY A 12 13.44 -2.95 14.63
CA GLY A 12 14.38 -2.67 13.55
C GLY A 12 13.97 -3.27 12.21
N SER A 13 14.78 -3.03 11.20
CA SER A 13 14.51 -3.49 9.84
C SER A 13 14.39 -5.01 9.72
N LYS A 14 14.96 -5.77 10.64
CA LYS A 14 14.83 -7.23 10.67
C LYS A 14 13.38 -7.70 10.87
N ASN A 15 12.51 -6.82 11.36
CA ASN A 15 11.09 -7.13 11.58
C ASN A 15 10.24 -6.91 10.33
N LEU A 16 10.83 -6.40 9.26
CA LEU A 16 10.16 -6.28 7.97
C LEU A 16 10.01 -7.66 7.35
N SER A 17 8.83 -7.96 6.85
CA SER A 17 8.54 -9.20 6.13
C SER A 17 7.89 -8.88 4.79
N ILE A 18 8.22 -9.67 3.77
CA ILE A 18 7.57 -9.57 2.47
C ILE A 18 6.65 -10.77 2.33
N ILE A 19 5.36 -10.51 2.13
CA ILE A 19 4.37 -11.57 1.96
C ILE A 19 3.70 -11.45 0.61
N ASP A 20 3.21 -12.59 0.10
CA ASP A 20 2.33 -12.59 -1.06
C ASP A 20 0.95 -12.10 -0.62
N HIS A 21 0.33 -11.30 -1.47
CA HIS A 21 -0.96 -10.71 -1.18
C HIS A 21 -1.88 -10.92 -2.38
N PRO A 22 -3.12 -11.38 -2.18
CA PRO A 22 -4.04 -11.54 -3.30
C PRO A 22 -4.38 -10.19 -3.92
N ILE A 23 -4.55 -10.20 -5.25
CA ILE A 23 -5.03 -9.03 -5.97
C ILE A 23 -6.54 -9.02 -5.85
N ASN A 24 -7.08 -8.02 -5.17
CA ASN A 24 -8.51 -7.89 -4.94
C ASN A 24 -9.12 -6.88 -5.90
N GLU A 25 -10.39 -7.08 -6.24
CA GLU A 25 -11.15 -6.08 -6.97
C GLU A 25 -11.41 -4.88 -6.07
N PRO A 26 -11.37 -3.64 -6.60
CA PRO A 26 -11.62 -2.46 -5.78
C PRO A 26 -13.07 -2.42 -5.31
N SER A 27 -13.25 -2.07 -4.04
CA SER A 27 -14.55 -1.86 -3.44
C SER A 27 -15.10 -0.48 -3.82
N LYS A 28 -16.31 -0.16 -3.35
CA LYS A 28 -16.92 1.15 -3.58
C LYS A 28 -15.97 2.26 -3.12
N GLY A 29 -15.73 3.23 -3.98
CA GLY A 29 -14.85 4.35 -3.69
C GLY A 29 -13.36 4.07 -3.78
N GLU A 30 -12.97 2.86 -4.21
CA GLU A 30 -11.58 2.44 -4.32
C GLU A 30 -11.16 2.26 -5.77
N ILE A 31 -9.85 2.34 -5.99
CA ILE A 31 -9.25 1.99 -7.28
C ILE A 31 -8.12 0.98 -7.03
N ARG A 32 -7.75 0.25 -8.08
CA ARG A 32 -6.57 -0.61 -8.07
C ARG A 32 -5.53 -0.01 -9.01
N ILE A 33 -4.34 0.22 -8.50
CA ILE A 33 -3.24 0.82 -9.25
C ILE A 33 -2.14 -0.22 -9.46
N ALA A 34 -1.68 -0.36 -10.71
CA ALA A 34 -0.44 -1.07 -11.00
C ALA A 34 0.71 -0.11 -10.73
N HIS A 35 1.34 -0.24 -9.57
CA HIS A 35 2.40 0.67 -9.15
C HIS A 35 3.61 0.61 -10.06
N LYS A 36 4.15 1.77 -10.39
CA LYS A 36 5.41 1.93 -11.13
C LYS A 36 6.50 2.49 -10.24
N ALA A 37 6.14 3.20 -9.18
CA ALA A 37 7.07 3.75 -8.20
C ALA A 37 6.40 3.86 -6.85
N CYS A 38 7.16 3.60 -5.78
CA CYS A 38 6.71 3.77 -4.40
C CYS A 38 7.75 4.59 -3.66
N GLY A 39 7.31 5.62 -2.92
CA GLY A 39 8.20 6.45 -2.14
C GLY A 39 8.43 5.87 -0.75
N LEU A 40 9.61 6.11 -0.21
CA LEU A 40 9.94 5.78 1.17
C LEU A 40 10.05 7.08 1.97
N ASN A 41 9.37 7.12 3.11
CA ASN A 41 9.29 8.32 3.95
C ASN A 41 9.66 7.98 5.40
N PHE A 42 10.05 9.00 6.19
CA PHE A 42 10.39 8.79 7.59
C PHE A 42 9.24 8.21 8.41
N ILE A 43 7.99 8.49 8.04
CA ILE A 43 6.84 7.92 8.75
C ILE A 43 6.85 6.38 8.67
N ASP A 44 7.36 5.80 7.60
CA ASP A 44 7.46 4.35 7.46
C ASP A 44 8.38 3.78 8.54
N VAL A 45 9.49 4.48 8.84
CA VAL A 45 10.42 4.12 9.91
C VAL A 45 9.75 4.29 11.27
N TYR A 46 9.05 5.40 11.49
CA TYR A 46 8.38 5.67 12.76
C TYR A 46 7.29 4.64 13.05
N GLN A 47 6.55 4.21 12.05
CA GLN A 47 5.56 3.16 12.20
C GLN A 47 6.21 1.82 12.50
N ARG A 48 7.31 1.49 11.82
CA ARG A 48 8.06 0.25 12.08
C ARG A 48 8.61 0.19 13.50
N THR A 49 9.15 1.28 14.01
CA THR A 49 9.75 1.32 15.35
C THR A 49 8.74 1.45 16.48
N GLY A 50 7.49 1.81 16.16
CA GLY A 50 6.45 2.01 17.16
C GLY A 50 6.37 3.43 17.72
N LEU A 51 7.11 4.39 17.16
CA LEU A 51 7.01 5.79 17.54
C LEU A 51 5.61 6.34 17.30
N TYR A 52 4.99 5.90 16.19
CA TYR A 52 3.57 6.09 15.90
C TYR A 52 2.90 4.72 15.91
N PRO A 53 2.33 4.29 17.06
CA PRO A 53 1.78 2.93 17.18
C PRO A 53 0.65 2.66 16.20
N LEU A 54 0.63 1.42 15.69
CA LEU A 54 -0.38 0.91 14.76
C LEU A 54 -0.92 -0.39 15.28
N LYS A 55 -2.09 -0.78 14.78
CA LYS A 55 -2.62 -2.11 15.02
C LYS A 55 -1.83 -3.10 14.15
N LEU A 56 -1.20 -4.09 14.79
CA LEU A 56 -0.40 -5.10 14.09
C LEU A 56 -1.22 -6.35 13.77
N PRO A 57 -0.93 -7.10 12.70
CA PRO A 57 0.08 -6.78 11.69
C PRO A 57 -0.35 -5.61 10.80
N HIS A 58 0.61 -4.88 10.25
CA HIS A 58 0.32 -3.71 9.44
C HIS A 58 1.23 -3.66 8.21
N ALA A 59 0.65 -3.31 7.06
CA ALA A 59 1.41 -3.06 5.84
C ALA A 59 1.97 -1.64 5.88
N LEU A 60 3.24 -1.49 5.56
CA LEU A 60 3.91 -0.19 5.53
C LEU A 60 3.83 0.45 4.15
N GLY A 61 4.04 1.76 4.12
CA GLY A 61 4.07 2.54 2.90
C GLY A 61 2.83 3.42 2.75
N MET A 62 3.04 4.66 2.35
CA MET A 62 1.97 5.66 2.22
C MET A 62 1.97 6.34 0.87
N GLU A 63 2.86 5.96 -0.04
CA GLU A 63 3.07 6.69 -1.28
C GLU A 63 3.34 5.73 -2.42
N GLY A 64 2.71 5.99 -3.55
CA GLY A 64 2.95 5.23 -4.75
C GLY A 64 2.37 5.92 -5.96
N SER A 65 2.86 5.60 -7.13
CA SER A 65 2.31 6.07 -8.38
C SER A 65 2.27 4.95 -9.41
N GLY A 66 1.32 5.01 -10.31
CA GLY A 66 1.19 4.00 -11.33
C GLY A 66 0.00 4.23 -12.25
N ILE A 67 -0.44 3.17 -12.89
CA ILE A 67 -1.53 3.19 -13.85
C ILE A 67 -2.76 2.55 -13.21
N ILE A 68 -3.91 3.19 -13.33
CA ILE A 68 -5.17 2.66 -12.84
C ILE A 68 -5.57 1.47 -13.70
N GLU A 69 -5.69 0.29 -13.10
CA GLU A 69 -6.09 -0.93 -13.82
C GLU A 69 -7.53 -1.36 -13.52
N ALA A 70 -8.14 -0.86 -12.46
CA ALA A 70 -9.55 -1.10 -12.15
C ALA A 70 -10.09 0.00 -11.26
N VAL A 71 -11.38 0.31 -11.40
CA VAL A 71 -12.08 1.28 -10.55
C VAL A 71 -13.27 0.60 -9.89
N GLY A 72 -13.52 0.98 -8.64
CA GLY A 72 -14.65 0.48 -7.88
C GLY A 72 -15.95 1.24 -8.19
N LYS A 73 -17.02 0.76 -7.58
CA LYS A 73 -18.34 1.39 -7.72
C LYS A 73 -18.30 2.83 -7.22
N ASN A 74 -18.95 3.74 -7.92
CA ASN A 74 -19.06 5.16 -7.62
C ASN A 74 -17.75 5.97 -7.82
N VAL A 75 -16.73 5.39 -8.42
CA VAL A 75 -15.54 6.13 -8.85
C VAL A 75 -15.79 6.65 -10.26
N THR A 76 -16.05 7.94 -10.40
CA THR A 76 -16.46 8.57 -11.68
C THR A 76 -15.44 9.57 -12.22
N HIS A 77 -14.55 10.07 -11.36
CA HIS A 77 -13.54 11.08 -11.72
C HIS A 77 -12.20 10.49 -12.18
N LEU A 78 -12.04 9.17 -12.07
CA LEU A 78 -10.85 8.45 -12.50
C LEU A 78 -11.28 7.29 -13.40
N LYS A 79 -10.40 6.86 -14.29
CA LYS A 79 -10.71 5.78 -15.23
C LYS A 79 -9.51 4.90 -15.49
N VAL A 80 -9.77 3.66 -15.89
CA VAL A 80 -8.74 2.68 -16.27
C VAL A 80 -7.82 3.26 -17.34
N GLY A 81 -6.52 3.07 -17.17
CA GLY A 81 -5.49 3.61 -18.05
C GLY A 81 -4.98 4.98 -17.64
N GLY A 82 -5.63 5.65 -16.69
CA GLY A 82 -5.17 6.91 -16.14
C GLY A 82 -3.91 6.75 -15.28
N ILE A 83 -3.15 7.83 -15.14
CA ILE A 83 -1.96 7.89 -14.27
C ILE A 83 -2.39 8.51 -12.96
N GLU A 84 -2.00 7.88 -11.83
CA GLU A 84 -2.34 8.33 -10.50
C GLU A 84 -1.16 8.23 -9.56
N ALA A 85 -1.16 9.08 -8.54
CA ALA A 85 -0.12 9.10 -7.51
C ALA A 85 -0.71 9.13 -6.12
#